data_52297b4314c9bad47baf1d94f5add422
#
_entry.id   52297b4314c9bad47baf1d94f5add422
#
_cell.length_a   1.000
_cell.length_b   1.000
_cell.length_c   1.000
_cell.angle_alpha   90.00
_cell.angle_beta   90.00
_cell.angle_gamma   90.00
#
_symmetry.space_group_name_H-M   'P 1'
#
loop_
_entity.id
_entity.type
_entity.pdbx_description
1 polymer ?
#
loop_
_entity_poly.entity_id
_entity_poly.type
_entity_poly.pdbx_seq_one_letter_code
_entity_poly.pdbx_strand_id
1 'polypeptide(L)' 'MEHLCKVVVYLTDVRHREAVYRTMGEYIRGVHPVSTGVVVTALARPDWLVEIDATAVIPD' A
#
# COMPACT_ATOMS: atom_id res chain seq x y z
N MET A 1 -0.89 13.26 -3.24
CA MET A 1 -1.65 12.26 -2.45
C MET A 1 -3.15 12.41 -2.56
N GLU A 2 -3.64 13.62 -2.70
CA GLU A 2 -5.09 13.90 -2.77
C GLU A 2 -5.77 13.28 -3.98
N HIS A 3 -5.02 12.96 -5.04
CA HIS A 3 -5.56 12.34 -6.24
C HIS A 3 -5.43 10.82 -6.25
N LEU A 4 -4.98 10.25 -5.16
CA LEU A 4 -4.80 8.80 -5.02
C LEU A 4 -6.15 8.10 -5.01
N CYS A 5 -6.36 7.14 -5.91
CA CYS A 5 -7.64 6.44 -6.01
C CYS A 5 -7.55 4.95 -5.72
N LYS A 6 -6.36 4.36 -5.81
CA LYS A 6 -6.20 2.93 -5.57
C LYS A 6 -4.82 2.63 -5.01
N VAL A 7 -4.77 1.74 -4.03
CA VAL A 7 -3.53 1.25 -3.43
C VAL A 7 -3.59 -0.26 -3.33
N VAL A 8 -2.54 -0.93 -3.77
CA VAL A 8 -2.37 -2.37 -3.55
C VAL A 8 -1.11 -2.55 -2.71
N VAL A 9 -1.24 -3.26 -1.61
CA VAL A 9 -0.13 -3.52 -0.69
C VAL A 9 0.22 -5.00 -0.75
N TYR A 10 1.47 -5.29 -1.08
CA TYR A 10 2.00 -6.65 -1.12
C TYR A 10 2.90 -6.86 0.09
N LEU A 11 2.62 -7.89 0.87
CA LEU A 11 3.36 -8.22 2.09
C LEU A 11 3.90 -9.63 1.99
N THR A 12 5.10 -9.85 2.51
CA THR A 12 5.65 -11.21 2.60
C THR A 12 5.27 -11.89 3.91
N ASP A 13 4.75 -11.13 4.89
CA ASP A 13 4.34 -11.68 6.17
C ASP A 13 3.12 -10.89 6.66
N VAL A 14 2.03 -11.59 6.95
CA VAL A 14 0.79 -10.98 7.41
C VAL A 14 0.96 -10.20 8.72
N ARG A 15 1.97 -10.53 9.52
CA ARG A 15 2.22 -9.85 10.79
C ARG A 15 2.60 -8.38 10.61
N HIS A 16 3.06 -7.99 9.42
CA HIS A 16 3.43 -6.61 9.15
C HIS A 16 2.26 -5.75 8.67
N ARG A 17 1.11 -6.36 8.42
CA ARG A 17 -0.04 -5.68 7.83
C ARG A 17 -0.49 -4.47 8.66
N GLU A 18 -0.65 -4.66 9.96
CA GLU A 18 -1.18 -3.61 10.83
C GLU A 18 -0.26 -2.39 10.87
N ALA A 19 1.05 -2.63 11.02
CA ALA A 19 2.04 -1.56 11.06
C ALA A 19 2.08 -0.78 9.75
N VAL A 20 2.03 -1.48 8.62
CA VAL A 20 2.05 -0.86 7.29
C VAL A 20 0.83 0.02 7.08
N TYR A 21 -0.36 -0.49 7.39
CA TYR A 21 -1.60 0.27 7.20
C TYR A 21 -1.67 1.47 8.15
N ARG A 22 -1.15 1.34 9.36
CA ARG A 22 -1.09 2.47 10.30
C ARG A 22 -0.21 3.58 9.74
N THR A 23 0.97 3.24 9.22
CA THR A 23 1.89 4.21 8.64
C THR A 23 1.31 4.86 7.40
N MET A 24 0.68 4.07 6.53
CA MET A 24 0.01 4.60 5.34
C MET A 24 -1.07 5.61 5.72
N GLY A 25 -1.84 5.32 6.76
CA GLY A 25 -2.90 6.21 7.22
C GLY A 25 -2.40 7.58 7.63
N GLU A 26 -1.17 7.67 8.10
CA GLU A 26 -0.55 8.95 8.45
C GLU A 26 -0.23 9.81 7.22
N TYR A 27 0.11 9.16 6.10
CA TYR A 27 0.50 9.87 4.88
C TYR A 27 -0.66 10.18 3.95
N ILE A 28 -1.73 9.38 3.98
CA ILE A 28 -2.86 9.56 3.07
C ILE A 28 -4.12 10.00 3.82
N ARG A 29 -3.92 10.77 4.86
CA ARG A 29 -5.00 11.28 5.71
C ARG A 29 -5.97 12.14 4.89
N GLY A 30 -7.27 11.91 5.06
CA GLY A 30 -8.29 12.65 4.33
C GLY A 30 -8.57 12.14 2.91
N VAL A 31 -7.82 11.15 2.46
CA VAL A 31 -8.02 10.52 1.15
C VAL A 31 -8.46 9.08 1.40
N HIS A 32 -9.44 8.62 0.64
CA HIS A 32 -10.00 7.28 0.81
C HIS A 32 -9.87 6.45 -0.46
N PRO A 33 -8.65 6.03 -0.83
CA PRO A 33 -8.47 5.19 -2.00
C PRO A 33 -9.00 3.78 -1.77
N VAL A 34 -9.32 3.10 -2.86
CA VAL A 34 -9.59 1.66 -2.79
C VAL A 34 -8.27 0.97 -2.39
N SER A 35 -8.34 0.13 -1.37
CA SER A 35 -7.15 -0.55 -0.85
C SER A 35 -7.33 -2.06 -0.89
N THR A 36 -6.32 -2.74 -1.41
CA THR A 36 -6.26 -4.20 -1.44
C THR A 36 -4.95 -4.66 -0.82
N GLY A 37 -5.03 -5.56 0.16
CA GLY A 37 -3.85 -6.14 0.79
C GLY A 37 -3.70 -7.59 0.37
N VAL A 38 -2.49 -7.98 -0.03
CA VAL A 38 -2.18 -9.34 -0.48
C VAL A 38 -0.90 -9.82 0.19
N VAL A 39 -0.94 -11.03 0.73
CA VAL A 39 0.28 -11.68 1.23
C VAL A 39 0.84 -12.54 0.11
N VAL A 40 2.13 -12.34 -0.19
CA VAL A 40 2.83 -13.04 -1.26
C VAL A 40 4.02 -13.81 -0.70
N THR A 41 4.50 -14.78 -1.45
CA THR A 41 5.62 -15.62 -1.01
C THR A 41 6.93 -14.84 -0.95
N ALA A 42 7.16 -13.96 -1.92
CA ALA A 42 8.37 -13.15 -2.01
C ALA A 42 8.11 -11.98 -2.94
N LEU A 43 8.94 -10.96 -2.83
CA LEU A 43 8.95 -9.81 -3.72
C LEU A 43 10.14 -9.94 -4.69
N ALA A 44 10.38 -8.89 -5.47
CA ALA A 44 11.44 -8.89 -6.48
C ALA A 44 12.81 -9.16 -5.88
N ARG A 45 13.03 -8.73 -4.63
CA ARG A 45 14.26 -9.00 -3.90
C ARG A 45 13.92 -9.76 -2.62
N PRO A 46 14.74 -10.75 -2.22
CA PRO A 46 14.39 -11.61 -1.08
C PRO A 46 14.38 -10.88 0.27
N ASP A 47 15.03 -9.74 0.38
CA ASP A 47 15.07 -8.94 1.60
C ASP A 47 13.95 -7.91 1.71
N TRP A 48 13.14 -7.77 0.68
CA TRP A 48 12.01 -6.84 0.70
C TRP A 48 10.81 -7.47 1.43
N LEU A 49 10.20 -6.70 2.31
CA LEU A 49 9.05 -7.15 3.12
C LEU A 49 7.72 -6.59 2.62
N VAL A 50 7.75 -5.44 1.95
CA VAL A 50 6.55 -4.70 1.53
C VAL A 50 6.78 -4.08 0.17
N GLU A 51 5.73 -4.10 -0.65
CA GLU A 51 5.69 -3.35 -1.90
C GLU A 51 4.32 -2.71 -2.00
N ILE A 52 4.27 -1.43 -2.40
CA ILE A 52 3.03 -0.69 -2.53
C ILE A 52 2.90 -0.20 -3.97
N ASP A 53 1.76 -0.53 -4.58
CA ASP A 53 1.40 -0.08 -5.91
C ASP A 53 0.26 0.93 -5.75
N ALA A 54 0.48 2.14 -6.22
CA ALA A 54 -0.48 3.22 -6.06
C ALA A 54 -0.87 3.79 -7.43
N THR A 55 -2.16 4.07 -7.58
CA THR A 55 -2.71 4.66 -8.79
C THR A 55 -3.39 5.97 -8.44
N ALA A 56 -3.02 7.03 -9.13
CA ALA A 56 -3.61 8.34 -8.95
C ALA A 56 -4.14 8.87 -10.29
N VAL A 57 -5.24 9.61 -10.24
CA VAL A 57 -5.80 10.30 -11.41
C VAL A 57 -5.65 11.78 -11.19
N ILE A 58 -4.94 12.44 -12.09
CA ILE A 58 -4.69 13.87 -11.99
C ILE A 58 -5.62 14.59 -12.97
N PRO A 59 -6.44 15.51 -12.48
CA PRO A 59 -7.37 16.26 -13.38
C PRO A 59 -6.58 17.19 -14.31
N ASP A 60 -7.13 17.37 -15.51
CA ASP A 60 -6.55 18.27 -16.52
C ASP A 60 -6.67 19.74 -16.12
#